data_cdcb5a84c8bef3e61bb45e22ee58365f
#
_entry.id   cdcb5a84c8bef3e61bb45e22ee58365f
#
_cell.length_a   1.000
_cell.length_b   1.000
_cell.length_c   1.000
_cell.angle_alpha   90.00
_cell.angle_beta   90.00
_cell.angle_gamma   90.00
#
_symmetry.space_group_name_H-M   'P 1'
#
loop_
_entity.id
_entity.type
_entity.pdbx_description
1 polymer ?
#
loop_
_entity_poly.entity_id
_entity_poly.type
_entity_poly.pdbx_seq_one_letter_code
_entity_poly.pdbx_strand_id
1 'polypeptide(L)'
;MKQCICNQLTDIVEGESIKNFQGKIAYKEIAFYPTQWVTLYRCECCHTFWKEAYRATGHGEVPFLMKITLPPCATTEDLRKCMVVVRKILDSKAITVNDEQCQAIALEVMGISYAKGGDYSPEIIKSFAEGYLNILEI
;
A
#
# COMPACT_ATOMS: atom_id res chain seq x y z
N MET A 1 18.80 16.37 -10.60
CA MET A 1 17.73 15.82 -9.75
C MET A 1 16.63 15.25 -10.62
N LYS A 2 16.35 13.96 -10.46
CA LYS A 2 15.28 13.34 -11.22
C LYS A 2 13.94 13.80 -10.66
N GLN A 3 13.09 14.35 -11.52
CA GLN A 3 11.73 14.68 -11.16
C GLN A 3 10.83 13.49 -11.47
N CYS A 4 9.90 13.18 -10.59
CA CYS A 4 8.91 12.15 -10.83
C CYS A 4 7.59 12.76 -11.30
N ILE A 5 6.70 11.91 -11.78
CA ILE A 5 5.37 12.34 -12.25
C ILE A 5 4.24 11.80 -11.36
N CYS A 6 4.57 11.34 -10.16
CA CYS A 6 3.56 10.73 -9.26
C CYS A 6 2.39 11.67 -9.00
N ASN A 7 2.64 12.95 -8.82
CA ASN A 7 1.59 13.94 -8.58
C ASN A 7 0.75 14.26 -9.82
N GLN A 8 1.22 13.85 -11.00
CA GLN A 8 0.49 14.04 -12.26
C GLN A 8 -0.32 12.81 -12.63
N LEU A 9 -0.08 11.68 -11.97
CA LEU A 9 -0.81 10.45 -12.21
C LEU A 9 -2.06 10.39 -11.35
N THR A 10 -3.11 9.76 -11.88
CA THR A 10 -4.32 9.48 -11.12
C THR A 10 -4.03 8.45 -10.03
N ASP A 11 -4.93 8.34 -9.05
CA ASP A 11 -4.77 7.38 -7.95
C ASP A 11 -4.73 5.94 -8.45
N ILE A 12 -5.34 5.66 -9.59
CA ILE A 12 -5.30 4.35 -10.25
C ILE A 12 -4.76 4.54 -11.66
N VAL A 13 -3.74 3.75 -12.01
CA VAL A 13 -3.10 3.79 -13.32
C VAL A 13 -3.32 2.44 -14.01
N GLU A 14 -3.88 2.46 -15.21
CA GLU A 14 -4.19 1.25 -15.97
C GLU A 14 -3.72 1.35 -17.43
N GLY A 15 -3.58 0.19 -18.08
CA GLY A 15 -3.33 0.09 -19.51
C GLY A 15 -2.03 0.77 -19.94
N GLU A 16 -2.10 1.56 -20.99
CA GLU A 16 -0.94 2.24 -21.55
C GLU A 16 -0.23 3.16 -20.55
N SER A 17 -0.97 3.71 -19.58
CA SER A 17 -0.42 4.59 -18.57
C SER A 17 0.61 3.89 -17.66
N ILE A 18 0.57 2.56 -17.56
CA ILE A 18 1.55 1.79 -16.80
C ILE A 18 2.95 1.94 -17.39
N LYS A 19 3.05 2.04 -18.72
CA LYS A 19 4.33 2.28 -19.38
C LYS A 19 4.94 3.61 -18.99
N ASN A 20 4.10 4.63 -18.81
CA ASN A 20 4.55 5.93 -18.31
C ASN A 20 5.08 5.83 -16.89
N PHE A 21 4.42 5.04 -16.04
CA PHE A 21 4.90 4.78 -14.69
C PHE A 21 6.28 4.15 -14.73
N GLN A 22 6.45 3.07 -15.51
CA GLN A 22 7.70 2.32 -15.57
C GLN A 22 8.84 3.13 -16.19
N GLY A 23 8.54 4.03 -17.14
CA GLY A 23 9.56 4.80 -17.83
C GLY A 23 9.94 6.12 -17.17
N LYS A 24 9.06 6.67 -16.32
CA LYS A 24 9.23 8.04 -15.79
C LYS A 24 9.29 8.14 -14.28
N ILE A 25 9.12 7.04 -13.58
CA ILE A 25 9.19 7.00 -12.12
C ILE A 25 10.35 6.11 -11.71
N ALA A 26 11.26 6.67 -10.92
CA ALA A 26 12.33 5.88 -10.29
C ALA A 26 11.74 5.19 -9.07
N TYR A 27 11.20 3.99 -9.23
CA TYR A 27 10.57 3.25 -8.16
C TYR A 27 11.44 2.07 -7.71
N LYS A 28 11.25 1.69 -6.45
CA LYS A 28 11.92 0.56 -5.82
C LYS A 28 10.85 -0.41 -5.33
N GLU A 29 11.01 -1.69 -5.66
CA GLU A 29 10.15 -2.73 -5.11
C GLU A 29 10.50 -2.92 -3.63
N ILE A 30 9.50 -2.84 -2.75
CA ILE A 30 9.70 -2.98 -1.30
C ILE A 30 9.12 -4.26 -0.74
N ALA A 31 8.15 -4.87 -1.42
CA ALA A 31 7.56 -6.15 -0.99
C ALA A 31 6.80 -6.79 -2.15
N PHE A 32 6.75 -8.13 -2.12
CA PHE A 32 5.94 -8.92 -3.06
C PHE A 32 5.20 -9.99 -2.27
N TYR A 33 3.90 -10.10 -2.49
CA TYR A 33 3.03 -11.09 -1.84
C TYR A 33 2.48 -12.03 -2.90
N PRO A 34 3.13 -13.22 -3.08
CA PRO A 34 2.83 -14.08 -4.23
C PRO A 34 1.42 -14.65 -4.25
N THR A 35 0.83 -14.96 -3.09
CA THR A 35 -0.51 -15.53 -3.04
C THR A 35 -1.55 -14.59 -3.65
N GLN A 36 -1.41 -13.30 -3.43
CA GLN A 36 -2.34 -12.29 -3.94
C GLN A 36 -1.81 -11.60 -5.20
N TRP A 37 -0.60 -11.93 -5.64
CA TRP A 37 0.07 -11.27 -6.76
C TRP A 37 0.07 -9.76 -6.60
N VAL A 38 0.48 -9.30 -5.41
CA VAL A 38 0.57 -7.89 -5.08
C VAL A 38 2.04 -7.52 -4.89
N THR A 39 2.45 -6.46 -5.56
CA THR A 39 3.79 -5.88 -5.39
C THR A 39 3.64 -4.46 -4.87
N LEU A 40 4.43 -4.12 -3.86
CA LEU A 40 4.48 -2.76 -3.32
C LEU A 40 5.75 -2.08 -3.80
N TYR A 41 5.60 -0.84 -4.27
CA TYR A 41 6.70 -0.01 -4.74
C TYR A 41 6.73 1.31 -3.99
N ARG A 42 7.89 1.94 -3.96
CA ARG A 42 8.06 3.29 -3.43
C ARG A 42 8.82 4.12 -4.46
N CYS A 43 8.31 5.30 -4.76
CA CYS A 43 9.03 6.24 -5.62
C CYS A 43 10.24 6.77 -4.86
N GLU A 44 11.43 6.68 -5.44
CA GLU A 44 12.66 7.14 -4.81
C GLU A 44 12.78 8.65 -4.80
N CYS A 45 11.98 9.35 -5.61
CA CYS A 45 11.99 10.80 -5.70
C CYS A 45 11.09 11.44 -4.64
N CYS A 46 9.78 11.12 -4.66
CA CYS A 46 8.80 11.76 -3.78
C CYS A 46 8.32 10.87 -2.64
N HIS A 47 8.79 9.62 -2.59
CA HIS A 47 8.47 8.63 -1.55
C HIS A 47 7.01 8.17 -1.52
N THR A 48 6.25 8.43 -2.58
CA THR A 48 4.89 7.90 -2.71
C THR A 48 4.93 6.38 -2.84
N PHE A 49 4.06 5.69 -2.11
CA PHE A 49 3.91 4.25 -2.24
C PHE A 49 2.90 3.92 -3.34
N TRP A 50 3.15 2.82 -4.05
CA TRP A 50 2.29 2.30 -5.10
C TRP A 50 2.09 0.80 -4.89
N LYS A 51 0.89 0.32 -5.22
CA LYS A 51 0.58 -1.09 -5.21
C LYS A 51 0.24 -1.54 -6.63
N GLU A 52 0.93 -2.57 -7.12
CA GLU A 52 0.56 -3.25 -8.35
C GLU A 52 -0.26 -4.47 -8.00
N ALA A 53 -1.44 -4.60 -8.59
CA ALA A 53 -2.31 -5.74 -8.43
C ALA A 53 -2.94 -6.07 -9.78
N TYR A 54 -3.73 -7.12 -9.85
CA TYR A 54 -4.35 -7.58 -11.09
C TYR A 54 -5.86 -7.61 -10.92
N ARG A 55 -6.57 -7.27 -12.00
CA ARG A 55 -8.02 -7.39 -12.01
C ARG A 55 -8.43 -8.32 -13.14
N ALA A 56 -9.44 -9.15 -12.90
CA ALA A 56 -9.99 -10.06 -13.90
C ALA A 56 -10.81 -9.27 -14.92
N THR A 57 -10.60 -9.56 -16.19
CA THR A 57 -11.37 -9.00 -17.30
C THR A 57 -11.84 -10.12 -18.20
N GLY A 58 -12.65 -9.82 -19.22
CA GLY A 58 -13.06 -10.80 -20.22
C GLY A 58 -11.91 -11.36 -21.06
N HIS A 59 -10.73 -10.77 -20.98
CA HIS A 59 -9.53 -11.16 -21.73
C HIS A 59 -8.40 -11.65 -20.85
N GLY A 60 -8.70 -12.03 -19.58
CA GLY A 60 -7.73 -12.48 -18.62
C GLY A 60 -7.48 -11.43 -17.53
N GLU A 61 -6.37 -11.57 -16.81
CA GLU A 61 -6.01 -10.64 -15.75
C GLU A 61 -5.14 -9.51 -16.28
N VAL A 62 -5.48 -8.27 -15.90
CA VAL A 62 -4.76 -7.07 -16.33
C VAL A 62 -4.17 -6.38 -15.10
N PRO A 63 -2.91 -5.92 -15.18
CA PRO A 63 -2.31 -5.21 -14.07
C PRO A 63 -2.88 -3.79 -13.94
N PHE A 64 -2.92 -3.30 -12.71
CA PHE A 64 -3.18 -1.91 -12.42
C PHE A 64 -2.29 -1.45 -11.27
N LEU A 65 -2.03 -0.16 -11.21
CA LEU A 65 -1.24 0.46 -10.15
C LEU A 65 -2.14 1.39 -9.37
N MET A 66 -2.04 1.35 -8.05
CA MET A 66 -2.83 2.19 -7.17
C MET A 66 -1.91 2.92 -6.20
N LYS A 67 -2.10 4.24 -6.08
CA LYS A 67 -1.41 5.03 -5.07
C LYS A 67 -1.84 4.62 -3.68
N ILE A 68 -0.88 4.52 -2.78
CA ILE A 68 -1.13 4.26 -1.36
C ILE A 68 -0.80 5.55 -0.62
N THR A 69 -1.83 6.27 -0.19
CA THR A 69 -1.67 7.57 0.48
C THR A 69 -2.49 7.58 1.77
N LEU A 70 -2.26 8.62 2.58
CA LEU A 70 -3.07 8.83 3.78
C LEU A 70 -4.53 9.03 3.35
N PRO A 71 -5.48 8.30 3.96
CA PRO A 71 -6.89 8.52 3.65
C PRO A 71 -7.36 9.88 4.17
N PRO A 72 -8.54 10.36 3.70
CA PRO A 72 -9.07 11.64 4.16
C PRO A 72 -9.18 11.74 5.67
N CYS A 73 -8.87 12.90 6.21
CA CYS A 73 -8.91 13.21 7.63
C CYS A 73 -7.90 12.45 8.49
N ALA A 74 -7.04 11.64 7.90
CA ALA A 74 -5.97 10.95 8.63
C ALA A 74 -4.77 11.88 8.76
N THR A 75 -4.07 11.77 9.91
CA THR A 75 -2.88 12.55 10.21
C THR A 75 -1.65 11.65 10.21
N THR A 76 -0.47 12.27 10.21
CA THR A 76 0.78 11.52 10.36
C THR A 76 0.86 10.83 11.72
N GLU A 77 0.23 11.38 12.75
CA GLU A 77 0.15 10.76 14.06
C GLU A 77 -0.72 9.50 14.01
N ASP A 78 -1.84 9.55 13.27
CA ASP A 78 -2.67 8.35 13.05
C ASP A 78 -1.85 7.26 12.36
N LEU A 79 -1.06 7.61 11.36
CA LEU A 79 -0.17 6.67 10.68
C LEU A 79 0.83 6.06 11.64
N ARG A 80 1.47 6.88 12.49
CA ARG A 80 2.44 6.40 13.47
C ARG A 80 1.82 5.38 14.41
N LYS A 81 0.64 5.68 14.93
CA LYS A 81 -0.09 4.76 15.81
C LYS A 81 -0.47 3.47 15.10
N CYS A 82 -0.90 3.57 13.84
CA CYS A 82 -1.22 2.40 13.04
C CYS A 82 0.01 1.53 12.82
N MET A 83 1.16 2.13 12.54
CA MET A 83 2.42 1.38 12.39
C MET A 83 2.78 0.61 13.65
N VAL A 84 2.56 1.19 14.83
CA VAL A 84 2.79 0.50 16.10
C VAL A 84 1.90 -0.74 16.21
N VAL A 85 0.62 -0.61 15.87
CA VAL A 85 -0.32 -1.74 15.88
C VAL A 85 0.12 -2.84 14.91
N VAL A 86 0.47 -2.47 13.69
CA VAL A 86 0.91 -3.42 12.66
C VAL A 86 2.17 -4.15 13.12
N ARG A 87 3.15 -3.43 13.68
CA ARG A 87 4.38 -4.06 14.17
C ARG A 87 4.11 -5.07 15.28
N LYS A 88 3.23 -4.75 16.21
CA LYS A 88 2.89 -5.68 17.29
C LYS A 88 2.30 -6.97 16.75
N ILE A 89 1.43 -6.87 15.74
CA ILE A 89 0.84 -8.06 15.13
C ILE A 89 1.93 -8.89 14.43
N LEU A 90 2.79 -8.23 13.64
CA LEU A 90 3.85 -8.92 12.93
C LEU A 90 4.86 -9.55 13.89
N ASP A 91 5.22 -8.86 14.97
CA ASP A 91 6.10 -9.41 15.99
C ASP A 91 5.50 -10.66 16.64
N SER A 92 4.19 -10.67 16.88
CA SER A 92 3.51 -11.83 17.44
C SER A 92 3.54 -13.05 16.51
N LYS A 93 3.73 -12.80 15.22
CA LYS A 93 3.85 -13.86 14.19
C LYS A 93 5.31 -14.17 13.85
N ALA A 94 6.27 -13.55 14.55
CA ALA A 94 7.71 -13.66 14.30
C ALA A 94 8.08 -13.24 12.88
N ILE A 95 7.39 -12.24 12.32
CA ILE A 95 7.64 -11.72 11.00
C ILE A 95 8.36 -10.38 11.11
N THR A 96 9.52 -10.26 10.44
CA THR A 96 10.31 -9.04 10.43
C THR A 96 10.06 -8.27 9.14
N VAL A 97 9.73 -6.99 9.26
CA VAL A 97 9.61 -6.07 8.11
C VAL A 97 10.40 -4.80 8.42
N ASN A 98 10.89 -4.14 7.37
CA ASN A 98 11.53 -2.84 7.54
C ASN A 98 10.48 -1.72 7.69
N ASP A 99 10.95 -0.49 7.96
CA ASP A 99 10.04 0.64 8.19
C ASP A 99 9.21 0.98 6.95
N GLU A 100 9.78 0.87 5.76
CA GLU A 100 9.04 1.15 4.52
C GLU A 100 7.88 0.16 4.33
N GLN A 101 8.14 -1.11 4.55
CA GLN A 101 7.11 -2.15 4.45
C GLN A 101 6.02 -1.94 5.50
N CYS A 102 6.41 -1.63 6.73
CA CYS A 102 5.46 -1.36 7.81
C CYS A 102 4.58 -0.15 7.48
N GLN A 103 5.19 0.91 6.96
CA GLN A 103 4.45 2.12 6.58
C GLN A 103 3.45 1.84 5.46
N ALA A 104 3.85 1.10 4.43
CA ALA A 104 2.97 0.75 3.32
C ALA A 104 1.79 -0.11 3.79
N ILE A 105 2.05 -1.10 4.64
CA ILE A 105 0.99 -1.95 5.21
C ILE A 105 0.04 -1.10 6.04
N ALA A 106 0.58 -0.21 6.89
CA ALA A 106 -0.26 0.65 7.73
C ALA A 106 -1.16 1.56 6.91
N LEU A 107 -0.64 2.16 5.85
CA LEU A 107 -1.44 3.01 4.96
C LEU A 107 -2.57 2.22 4.29
N GLU A 108 -2.30 0.97 3.85
CA GLU A 108 -3.33 0.10 3.30
C GLU A 108 -4.41 -0.22 4.32
N VAL A 109 -4.02 -0.53 5.55
CA VAL A 109 -4.96 -0.84 6.63
C VAL A 109 -5.84 0.38 6.94
N MET A 110 -5.25 1.57 7.00
CA MET A 110 -5.99 2.80 7.22
C MET A 110 -7.00 3.07 6.09
N GLY A 111 -6.60 2.80 4.85
CA GLY A 111 -7.50 2.92 3.70
C GLY A 111 -8.68 1.95 3.78
N ILE A 112 -8.45 0.72 4.21
CA ILE A 112 -9.51 -0.26 4.40
C ILE A 112 -10.49 0.20 5.49
N SER A 113 -9.96 0.68 6.62
CA SER A 113 -10.80 1.17 7.71
C SER A 113 -11.67 2.33 7.23
N TYR A 114 -11.09 3.29 6.53
CA TYR A 114 -11.82 4.42 5.98
C TYR A 114 -12.94 3.96 5.02
N ALA A 115 -12.63 3.05 4.10
CA ALA A 115 -13.59 2.57 3.11
C ALA A 115 -14.77 1.83 3.73
N LYS A 116 -14.58 1.25 4.91
CA LYS A 116 -15.63 0.51 5.63
C LYS A 116 -16.31 1.38 6.70
N GLY A 117 -16.09 2.69 6.68
CA GLY A 117 -16.69 3.61 7.62
C GLY A 117 -16.11 3.56 9.03
N GLY A 118 -14.95 2.93 9.18
CA GLY A 118 -14.24 2.90 10.46
C GLY A 118 -13.42 4.16 10.70
N ASP A 119 -12.82 4.24 11.86
CA ASP A 119 -11.92 5.32 12.20
C ASP A 119 -10.49 4.77 12.36
N TYR A 120 -9.57 5.59 12.89
CA TYR A 120 -8.18 5.21 13.04
C TYR A 120 -7.80 4.88 14.49
N SER A 121 -8.79 4.55 15.32
CA SER A 121 -8.52 4.13 16.69
C SER A 121 -7.79 2.79 16.72
N PRO A 122 -6.92 2.55 17.71
CA PRO A 122 -6.12 1.32 17.76
C PRO A 122 -6.93 0.03 17.72
N GLU A 123 -8.09 -0.01 18.35
CA GLU A 123 -8.94 -1.20 18.39
C GLU A 123 -9.48 -1.55 17.00
N ILE A 124 -9.97 -0.54 16.30
CA ILE A 124 -10.53 -0.73 14.93
C ILE A 124 -9.42 -1.05 13.96
N ILE A 125 -8.31 -0.34 14.04
CA ILE A 125 -7.14 -0.58 13.20
C ILE A 125 -6.62 -2.01 13.40
N LYS A 126 -6.57 -2.49 14.63
CA LYS A 126 -6.09 -3.84 14.93
C LYS A 126 -6.93 -4.89 14.20
N SER A 127 -8.26 -4.74 14.24
CA SER A 127 -9.16 -5.67 13.56
C SER A 127 -8.91 -5.72 12.05
N PHE A 128 -8.83 -4.56 11.41
CA PHE A 128 -8.56 -4.50 9.97
C PHE A 128 -7.16 -4.96 9.61
N ALA A 129 -6.17 -4.66 10.46
CA ALA A 129 -4.80 -5.11 10.25
C ALA A 129 -4.69 -6.63 10.29
N GLU A 130 -5.32 -7.27 11.27
CA GLU A 130 -5.33 -8.74 11.37
C GLU A 130 -5.95 -9.37 10.11
N GLY A 131 -7.07 -8.83 9.64
CA GLY A 131 -7.73 -9.32 8.43
C GLY A 131 -6.87 -9.12 7.19
N TYR A 132 -6.26 -7.96 7.03
CA TYR A 132 -5.41 -7.65 5.88
C TYR A 132 -4.16 -8.54 5.84
N LEU A 133 -3.50 -8.73 6.98
CA LEU A 133 -2.31 -9.58 7.05
C LEU A 133 -2.66 -11.05 6.77
N ASN A 134 -3.84 -11.51 7.19
CA ASN A 134 -4.30 -12.85 6.85
C ASN A 134 -4.52 -13.00 5.34
N ILE A 135 -5.07 -11.98 4.68
CA ILE A 135 -5.26 -12.01 3.22
C ILE A 135 -3.91 -12.08 2.51
N LEU A 136 -2.92 -11.35 2.97
CA LEU A 136 -1.57 -11.39 2.40
C LEU A 136 -0.82 -12.69 2.72
N GLU A 137 -1.32 -13.47 3.66
CA GLU A 137 -0.69 -14.73 4.12
C GLU A 137 0.73 -14.51 4.64
N ILE A 138 0.89 -13.49 5.46
CA ILE A 138 2.17 -13.19 6.11
C ILE A 138 2.05 -13.28 7.63
#